data_0d6249b3f8b8f4eacc3283678209a25b
#
_entry.id   0d6249b3f8b8f4eacc3283678209a25b
#
_cell.length_a   1.000
_cell.length_b   1.000
_cell.length_c   1.000
_cell.angle_alpha   90.00
_cell.angle_beta   90.00
_cell.angle_gamma   90.00
#
_symmetry.space_group_name_H-M   'P 1'
#
loop_
_entity.id
_entity.type
_entity.pdbx_description
1 polymer ?
#
loop_
_entity_poly.entity_id
_entity_poly.type
_entity_poly.pdbx_seq_one_letter_code
_entity_poly.pdbx_strand_id
1 'polypeptide(L)'
;PIAPLLDALRTLGVDIAGDAMPFRVRGAGAVNGGTVAIDASASSQFVSGLLLSGAAFDDGLTVEHTGTSVPSAPHIAMTVAMLRQAGAQIDDATPNRWRVSPGRIAARHWIVEPDLSSAFPFLAAAVVTGGEVRMAGLPSPSLQPVGTVIEILGLLNAAVSQSDSWLQVRGGPDFGGFEVD
;
A
#
# COMPACT_ATOMS: atom_id res chain seq x y z
N PRO A 1 -7.27 16.49 -5.21
CA PRO A 1 -7.21 15.02 -5.13
C PRO A 1 -7.50 14.45 -3.75
N ILE A 2 -7.47 15.27 -2.66
CA ILE A 2 -7.69 14.81 -1.27
C ILE A 2 -9.18 14.80 -0.85
N ALA A 3 -10.05 15.38 -1.63
CA ALA A 3 -11.46 15.56 -1.28
C ALA A 3 -12.16 14.26 -0.84
N PRO A 4 -11.99 13.09 -1.50
CA PRO A 4 -12.67 11.88 -1.06
C PRO A 4 -12.30 11.47 0.38
N LEU A 5 -11.03 11.69 0.79
CA LEU A 5 -10.60 11.41 2.15
C LEU A 5 -11.21 12.40 3.15
N LEU A 6 -11.28 13.70 2.80
CA LEU A 6 -11.90 14.71 3.67
C LEU A 6 -13.40 14.43 3.87
N ASP A 7 -14.09 14.00 2.81
CA ASP A 7 -15.51 13.67 2.87
C ASP A 7 -15.78 12.41 3.70
N ALA A 8 -14.93 11.40 3.58
CA ALA A 8 -14.98 10.21 4.43
C ALA A 8 -14.79 10.57 5.92
N LEU A 9 -13.84 11.45 6.24
CA LEU A 9 -13.62 11.90 7.63
C LEU A 9 -14.79 12.76 8.14
N ARG A 10 -15.40 13.61 7.30
CA ARG A 10 -16.62 14.34 7.66
C ARG A 10 -17.79 13.41 7.96
N THR A 11 -17.95 12.35 7.16
CA THR A 11 -18.97 11.32 7.41
C THR A 11 -18.78 10.65 8.77
N LEU A 12 -17.53 10.52 9.24
CA LEU A 12 -17.20 10.04 10.58
C LEU A 12 -17.34 11.10 11.69
N GLY A 13 -17.85 12.30 11.36
CA GLY A 13 -18.09 13.37 12.32
C GLY A 13 -16.90 14.30 12.58
N VAL A 14 -15.83 14.22 11.80
CA VAL A 14 -14.68 15.11 11.96
C VAL A 14 -15.02 16.50 11.39
N ASP A 15 -14.83 17.55 12.19
CA ASP A 15 -15.02 18.95 11.74
C ASP A 15 -13.87 19.41 10.84
N ILE A 16 -14.15 19.48 9.55
CA ILE A 16 -13.16 19.88 8.53
C ILE A 16 -13.72 21.03 7.69
N ALA A 17 -13.03 22.15 7.71
CA ALA A 17 -13.31 23.32 6.89
C ALA A 17 -12.32 23.41 5.71
N GLY A 18 -12.86 23.48 4.48
CA GLY A 18 -12.12 23.51 3.23
C GLY A 18 -12.10 22.15 2.52
N ASP A 19 -12.10 22.18 1.18
CA ASP A 19 -12.17 20.98 0.32
C ASP A 19 -10.83 20.67 -0.38
N ALA A 20 -9.85 21.55 -0.21
CA ALA A 20 -8.51 21.45 -0.75
C ALA A 20 -7.50 22.09 0.19
N MET A 21 -6.22 21.88 -0.09
CA MET A 21 -5.15 22.54 0.66
C MET A 21 -5.15 24.07 0.41
N PRO A 22 -5.04 24.90 1.46
CA PRO A 22 -5.03 24.53 2.87
C PRO A 22 -6.43 24.26 3.42
N PHE A 23 -6.59 23.26 4.28
CA PHE A 23 -7.82 22.96 5.02
C PHE A 23 -7.56 23.02 6.53
N ARG A 24 -8.63 23.15 7.32
CA ARG A 24 -8.54 23.17 8.78
C ARG A 24 -9.31 22.00 9.38
N VAL A 25 -8.67 21.25 10.26
CA VAL A 25 -9.28 20.19 11.06
C VAL A 25 -9.43 20.67 12.49
N ARG A 26 -10.63 20.53 13.06
CA ARG A 26 -10.89 20.73 14.49
C ARG A 26 -11.07 19.39 15.16
N GLY A 27 -10.05 18.94 15.87
CA GLY A 27 -10.08 17.67 16.59
C GLY A 27 -10.90 17.78 17.87
N ALA A 28 -11.73 16.76 18.12
CA ALA A 28 -12.49 16.60 19.36
C ALA A 28 -11.86 15.58 20.34
N GLY A 29 -10.67 15.06 20.02
CA GLY A 29 -9.95 14.10 20.84
C GLY A 29 -10.28 12.63 20.53
N ALA A 30 -11.44 12.33 19.97
CA ALA A 30 -11.87 11.00 19.57
C ALA A 30 -12.70 11.05 18.27
N VAL A 31 -12.80 9.94 17.59
CA VAL A 31 -13.68 9.71 16.43
C VAL A 31 -14.45 8.42 16.71
N ASN A 32 -15.79 8.50 16.63
CA ASN A 32 -16.63 7.33 16.93
C ASN A 32 -16.31 6.16 15.98
N GLY A 33 -16.00 6.46 14.72
CA GLY A 33 -15.82 5.42 13.71
C GLY A 33 -17.11 5.07 12.99
N GLY A 34 -17.19 3.86 12.45
CA GLY A 34 -18.37 3.39 11.71
C GLY A 34 -18.06 2.96 10.27
N THR A 35 -19.00 3.16 9.35
CA THR A 35 -18.84 2.79 7.95
C THR A 35 -18.72 4.03 7.07
N VAL A 36 -17.75 4.02 6.16
CA VAL A 36 -17.57 5.03 5.12
C VAL A 36 -17.53 4.39 3.75
N ALA A 37 -18.24 4.99 2.81
CA ALA A 37 -18.13 4.70 1.39
C ALA A 37 -17.16 5.71 0.75
N ILE A 38 -16.19 5.24 -0.02
CA ILE A 38 -15.19 6.09 -0.65
C ILE A 38 -14.87 5.61 -2.07
N ASP A 39 -14.80 6.53 -3.00
CA ASP A 39 -14.22 6.25 -4.31
C ASP A 39 -12.69 6.41 -4.23
N ALA A 40 -11.99 5.29 -4.18
CA ALA A 40 -10.54 5.19 -4.15
C ALA A 40 -9.92 4.92 -5.54
N SER A 41 -10.67 5.09 -6.63
CA SER A 41 -10.19 4.87 -8.00
C SER A 41 -9.01 5.77 -8.37
N ALA A 42 -8.85 6.90 -7.68
CA ALA A 42 -7.71 7.80 -7.88
C ALA A 42 -6.46 7.40 -7.08
N SER A 43 -6.62 6.70 -5.94
CA SER A 43 -5.49 6.34 -5.08
C SER A 43 -5.87 5.34 -3.98
N SER A 44 -5.12 4.25 -3.89
CA SER A 44 -5.17 3.29 -2.77
C SER A 44 -4.83 3.92 -1.41
N GLN A 45 -4.10 5.04 -1.40
CA GLN A 45 -3.70 5.75 -0.18
C GLN A 45 -4.88 6.24 0.65
N PHE A 46 -6.04 6.50 0.03
CA PHE A 46 -7.24 6.88 0.75
C PHE A 46 -7.73 5.76 1.66
N VAL A 47 -7.75 4.53 1.14
CA VAL A 47 -8.11 3.35 1.94
C VAL A 47 -7.05 3.10 3.01
N SER A 48 -5.78 3.03 2.64
CA SER A 48 -4.68 2.76 3.59
C SER A 48 -4.64 3.78 4.73
N GLY A 49 -4.81 5.08 4.44
CA GLY A 49 -4.82 6.14 5.46
C GLY A 49 -5.96 6.00 6.47
N LEU A 50 -7.14 5.62 6.00
CA LEU A 50 -8.31 5.35 6.85
C LEU A 50 -8.08 4.10 7.71
N LEU A 51 -7.56 3.00 7.13
CA LEU A 51 -7.30 1.75 7.86
C LEU A 51 -6.26 1.95 8.97
N LEU A 52 -5.19 2.70 8.72
CA LEU A 52 -4.14 3.00 9.71
C LEU A 52 -4.69 3.69 10.97
N SER A 53 -5.75 4.49 10.82
CA SER A 53 -6.39 5.20 11.92
C SER A 53 -7.53 4.40 12.56
N GLY A 54 -8.13 3.46 11.81
CA GLY A 54 -9.40 2.81 12.15
C GLY A 54 -9.41 2.07 13.48
N ALA A 55 -8.29 1.48 13.91
CA ALA A 55 -8.20 0.78 15.19
C ALA A 55 -8.30 1.74 16.40
N ALA A 56 -7.99 3.02 16.21
CA ALA A 56 -8.07 4.05 17.24
C ALA A 56 -9.47 4.69 17.36
N PHE A 57 -10.39 4.37 16.47
CA PHE A 57 -11.77 4.85 16.54
C PHE A 57 -12.59 3.98 17.49
N ASP A 58 -13.54 4.59 18.21
CA ASP A 58 -14.29 3.93 19.29
C ASP A 58 -15.03 2.67 18.83
N ASP A 59 -15.65 2.71 17.63
CA ASP A 59 -16.37 1.60 17.00
C ASP A 59 -15.55 0.89 15.89
N GLY A 60 -14.28 1.28 15.74
CA GLY A 60 -13.46 0.86 14.61
C GLY A 60 -13.91 1.52 13.31
N LEU A 61 -13.54 0.92 12.18
CA LEU A 61 -13.83 1.49 10.86
C LEU A 61 -14.12 0.41 9.84
N THR A 62 -15.17 0.60 9.05
CA THR A 62 -15.41 -0.13 7.81
C THR A 62 -15.25 0.83 6.64
N VAL A 63 -14.38 0.49 5.70
CA VAL A 63 -14.18 1.21 4.43
C VAL A 63 -14.77 0.38 3.30
N GLU A 64 -15.65 0.97 2.51
CA GLU A 64 -16.26 0.36 1.33
C GLU A 64 -15.87 1.17 0.09
N HIS A 65 -15.16 0.54 -0.84
CA HIS A 65 -14.81 1.18 -2.11
C HIS A 65 -15.99 1.12 -3.07
N THR A 66 -16.38 2.26 -3.62
CA THR A 66 -17.54 2.41 -4.51
C THR A 66 -17.17 2.72 -5.97
N GLY A 67 -15.89 2.88 -6.26
CA GLY A 67 -15.38 3.16 -7.60
C GLY A 67 -15.23 1.93 -8.48
N THR A 68 -14.55 2.07 -9.61
CA THR A 68 -14.35 1.01 -10.59
C THR A 68 -13.27 0.02 -10.16
N SER A 69 -12.05 0.48 -10.00
CA SER A 69 -10.90 -0.32 -9.55
C SER A 69 -10.00 0.54 -8.68
N VAL A 70 -9.34 -0.07 -7.72
CA VAL A 70 -8.36 0.61 -6.88
C VAL A 70 -6.98 0.41 -7.49
N PRO A 71 -6.29 1.48 -7.94
CA PRO A 71 -4.93 1.38 -8.42
C PRO A 71 -4.02 0.93 -7.27
N SER A 72 -2.97 0.18 -7.61
CA SER A 72 -1.99 -0.27 -6.61
C SER A 72 -2.62 -1.01 -5.41
N ALA A 73 -3.61 -1.86 -5.65
CA ALA A 73 -4.24 -2.70 -4.63
C ALA A 73 -3.25 -3.44 -3.70
N PRO A 74 -2.06 -3.88 -4.16
CA PRO A 74 -1.03 -4.45 -3.30
C PRO A 74 -0.63 -3.56 -2.11
N HIS A 75 -0.69 -2.23 -2.23
CA HIS A 75 -0.39 -1.33 -1.09
C HIS A 75 -1.43 -1.42 0.02
N ILE A 76 -2.70 -1.67 -0.31
CA ILE A 76 -3.73 -1.92 0.72
C ILE A 76 -3.45 -3.26 1.41
N ALA A 77 -3.13 -4.32 0.65
CA ALA A 77 -2.77 -5.61 1.20
C ALA A 77 -1.55 -5.52 2.15
N MET A 78 -0.53 -4.74 1.79
CA MET A 78 0.61 -4.44 2.67
C MET A 78 0.16 -3.74 3.95
N THR A 79 -0.71 -2.73 3.85
CA THR A 79 -1.27 -2.00 5.01
C THR A 79 -2.02 -2.96 5.94
N VAL A 80 -2.89 -3.82 5.39
CA VAL A 80 -3.63 -4.84 6.14
C VAL A 80 -2.68 -5.81 6.84
N ALA A 81 -1.67 -6.32 6.13
CA ALA A 81 -0.69 -7.24 6.68
C ALA A 81 0.10 -6.61 7.83
N MET A 82 0.57 -5.38 7.67
CA MET A 82 1.30 -4.65 8.73
C MET A 82 0.42 -4.37 9.95
N LEU A 83 -0.82 -3.97 9.76
CA LEU A 83 -1.77 -3.74 10.86
C LEU A 83 -2.06 -5.05 11.61
N ARG A 84 -2.25 -6.16 10.92
CA ARG A 84 -2.39 -7.50 11.54
C ARG A 84 -1.14 -7.87 12.34
N GLN A 85 0.04 -7.63 11.80
CA GLN A 85 1.30 -7.85 12.52
C GLN A 85 1.41 -6.96 13.78
N ALA A 86 0.81 -5.78 13.78
CA ALA A 86 0.73 -4.88 14.92
C ALA A 86 -0.41 -5.24 15.89
N GLY A 87 -1.13 -6.34 15.67
CA GLY A 87 -2.19 -6.85 16.54
C GLY A 87 -3.58 -6.32 16.22
N ALA A 88 -3.77 -5.50 15.17
CA ALA A 88 -5.09 -5.07 14.74
C ALA A 88 -5.88 -6.24 14.14
N GLN A 89 -7.18 -6.32 14.45
CA GLN A 89 -8.08 -7.27 13.82
C GLN A 89 -8.71 -6.63 12.59
N ILE A 90 -8.45 -7.22 11.42
CA ILE A 90 -8.97 -6.72 10.14
C ILE A 90 -9.67 -7.85 9.40
N ASP A 91 -10.89 -7.58 8.95
CA ASP A 91 -11.65 -8.41 8.03
C ASP A 91 -11.61 -7.75 6.63
N ASP A 92 -11.07 -8.47 5.66
CA ASP A 92 -10.96 -8.11 4.24
C ASP A 92 -11.46 -9.25 3.33
N ALA A 93 -12.29 -10.14 3.88
CA ALA A 93 -12.83 -11.29 3.14
C ALA A 93 -13.80 -10.88 2.02
N THR A 94 -14.42 -9.71 2.13
CA THR A 94 -15.32 -9.19 1.10
C THR A 94 -14.54 -8.26 0.16
N PRO A 95 -14.55 -8.51 -1.16
CA PRO A 95 -13.90 -7.61 -2.12
C PRO A 95 -14.34 -6.15 -1.95
N ASN A 96 -13.37 -5.24 -2.06
CA ASN A 96 -13.58 -3.79 -1.92
C ASN A 96 -14.15 -3.33 -0.56
N ARG A 97 -14.04 -4.16 0.46
CA ARG A 97 -14.48 -3.84 1.81
C ARG A 97 -13.45 -4.29 2.84
N TRP A 98 -13.09 -3.39 3.72
CA TRP A 98 -12.12 -3.62 4.79
C TRP A 98 -12.71 -3.14 6.11
N ARG A 99 -12.73 -4.00 7.12
CA ARG A 99 -13.18 -3.66 8.47
C ARG A 99 -12.02 -3.78 9.46
N VAL A 100 -11.69 -2.69 10.13
CA VAL A 100 -10.76 -2.65 11.26
C VAL A 100 -11.57 -2.61 12.55
N SER A 101 -11.40 -3.59 13.42
CA SER A 101 -12.01 -3.58 14.74
C SER A 101 -11.32 -2.56 15.66
N PRO A 102 -12.06 -1.93 16.61
CA PRO A 102 -11.43 -1.06 17.58
C PRO A 102 -10.45 -1.84 18.46
N GLY A 103 -9.34 -1.21 18.81
CA GLY A 103 -8.34 -1.86 19.66
C GLY A 103 -7.01 -1.12 19.70
N ARG A 104 -6.13 -1.58 20.58
CA ARG A 104 -4.79 -0.99 20.72
C ARG A 104 -3.84 -1.61 19.69
N ILE A 105 -3.11 -0.75 19.01
CA ILE A 105 -1.95 -1.18 18.20
C ILE A 105 -0.81 -1.53 19.16
N ALA A 106 -0.28 -2.74 19.04
CA ALA A 106 0.82 -3.20 19.87
C ALA A 106 2.14 -2.55 19.47
N ALA A 107 2.92 -2.17 20.46
CA ALA A 107 4.30 -1.77 20.21
C ALA A 107 5.13 -2.97 19.74
N ARG A 108 5.95 -2.78 18.70
CA ARG A 108 6.87 -3.80 18.19
C ARG A 108 8.10 -3.18 17.56
N HIS A 109 9.12 -3.98 17.42
CA HIS A 109 10.29 -3.62 16.63
C HIS A 109 10.01 -3.86 15.15
N TRP A 110 10.16 -2.82 14.33
CA TRP A 110 10.01 -2.88 12.88
C TRP A 110 11.36 -2.83 12.20
N ILE A 111 11.63 -3.77 11.32
CA ILE A 111 12.73 -3.67 10.37
C ILE A 111 12.09 -3.26 9.04
N VAL A 112 12.38 -2.04 8.62
CA VAL A 112 11.82 -1.48 7.38
C VAL A 112 12.54 -2.10 6.19
N GLU A 113 11.76 -2.72 5.30
CA GLU A 113 12.28 -3.25 4.04
C GLU A 113 12.73 -2.11 3.12
N PRO A 114 13.75 -2.30 2.28
CA PRO A 114 14.04 -1.39 1.20
C PRO A 114 12.82 -1.24 0.28
N ASP A 115 12.50 -0.01 -0.12
CA ASP A 115 11.35 0.27 -0.97
C ASP A 115 11.59 -0.22 -2.40
N LEU A 116 10.82 -1.23 -2.79
CA LEU A 116 10.90 -1.85 -4.11
C LEU A 116 10.50 -0.88 -5.24
N SER A 117 9.53 0.02 -4.97
CA SER A 117 9.10 1.01 -5.96
C SER A 117 10.22 2.00 -6.28
N SER A 118 10.94 2.45 -5.25
CA SER A 118 12.11 3.34 -5.42
C SER A 118 13.32 2.62 -6.01
N ALA A 119 13.47 1.32 -5.77
CA ALA A 119 14.56 0.52 -6.33
C ALA A 119 14.31 0.13 -7.80
N PHE A 120 13.06 0.02 -8.22
CA PHE A 120 12.69 -0.48 -9.55
C PHE A 120 13.39 0.26 -10.72
N PRO A 121 13.53 1.59 -10.73
CA PRO A 121 14.29 2.29 -11.78
C PRO A 121 15.75 1.82 -11.92
N PHE A 122 16.39 1.45 -10.80
CA PHE A 122 17.77 0.94 -10.82
C PHE A 122 17.82 -0.50 -11.35
N LEU A 123 16.82 -1.32 -10.98
CA LEU A 123 16.69 -2.68 -11.53
C LEU A 123 16.43 -2.62 -13.04
N ALA A 124 15.57 -1.71 -13.50
CA ALA A 124 15.32 -1.47 -14.91
C ALA A 124 16.57 -0.94 -15.64
N ALA A 125 17.37 -0.09 -15.00
CA ALA A 125 18.62 0.39 -15.58
C ALA A 125 19.59 -0.76 -15.85
N ALA A 126 19.67 -1.79 -14.98
CA ALA A 126 20.47 -2.98 -15.25
C ALA A 126 20.02 -3.68 -16.55
N VAL A 127 18.70 -3.77 -16.79
CA VAL A 127 18.16 -4.38 -18.00
C VAL A 127 18.59 -3.59 -19.25
N VAL A 128 18.37 -2.27 -19.23
CA VAL A 128 18.63 -1.40 -20.39
C VAL A 128 20.12 -1.30 -20.74
N THR A 129 20.99 -1.37 -19.73
CA THR A 129 22.45 -1.22 -19.92
C THR A 129 23.18 -2.54 -20.09
N GLY A 130 22.52 -3.69 -19.93
CA GLY A 130 23.16 -4.99 -19.86
C GLY A 130 24.03 -5.18 -18.60
N GLY A 131 23.83 -4.31 -17.60
CA GLY A 131 24.55 -4.30 -16.33
C GLY A 131 23.96 -5.23 -15.28
N GLU A 132 24.43 -5.07 -14.04
CA GLU A 132 23.95 -5.83 -12.89
C GLU A 132 23.67 -4.89 -11.70
N VAL A 133 22.53 -5.08 -11.04
CA VAL A 133 22.15 -4.37 -9.82
C VAL A 133 21.68 -5.37 -8.78
N ARG A 134 22.16 -5.21 -7.54
CA ARG A 134 21.71 -5.97 -6.38
C ARG A 134 21.07 -5.03 -5.36
N MET A 135 19.83 -5.31 -4.99
CA MET A 135 19.07 -4.68 -3.91
C MET A 135 19.27 -5.54 -2.64
N ALA A 136 20.08 -5.06 -1.72
CA ALA A 136 20.32 -5.74 -0.45
C ALA A 136 19.24 -5.40 0.59
N GLY A 137 19.03 -6.29 1.55
CA GLY A 137 18.10 -6.10 2.66
C GLY A 137 16.63 -6.37 2.34
N LEU A 138 16.31 -6.81 1.12
CA LEU A 138 14.95 -7.24 0.75
C LEU A 138 14.72 -8.67 1.28
N PRO A 139 13.76 -8.86 2.21
CA PRO A 139 13.50 -10.19 2.76
C PRO A 139 12.75 -11.09 1.78
N SER A 140 12.83 -12.37 1.98
CA SER A 140 11.97 -13.35 1.33
C SER A 140 11.37 -14.28 2.41
N PRO A 141 10.05 -14.26 2.64
CA PRO A 141 9.04 -13.49 1.90
C PRO A 141 9.05 -11.99 2.25
N SER A 142 8.63 -11.17 1.30
CA SER A 142 8.38 -9.73 1.46
C SER A 142 6.89 -9.44 1.42
N LEU A 143 6.45 -8.36 2.08
CA LEU A 143 5.09 -7.84 1.93
C LEU A 143 4.90 -7.07 0.62
N GLN A 144 5.99 -6.65 -0.02
CA GLN A 144 5.97 -5.93 -1.29
C GLN A 144 5.75 -6.92 -2.46
N PRO A 145 5.23 -6.47 -3.61
CA PRO A 145 4.90 -7.33 -4.75
C PRO A 145 6.15 -7.77 -5.54
N VAL A 146 7.10 -8.41 -4.87
CA VAL A 146 8.37 -8.86 -5.44
C VAL A 146 8.16 -9.83 -6.60
N GLY A 147 7.17 -10.75 -6.47
CA GLY A 147 6.86 -11.73 -7.50
C GLY A 147 6.50 -11.06 -8.84
N THR A 148 5.62 -10.05 -8.80
CA THR A 148 5.23 -9.28 -9.99
C THR A 148 6.42 -8.58 -10.63
N VAL A 149 7.33 -8.02 -9.82
CA VAL A 149 8.56 -7.38 -10.34
C VAL A 149 9.45 -8.40 -11.02
N ILE A 150 9.63 -9.59 -10.42
CA ILE A 150 10.42 -10.68 -11.01
C ILE A 150 9.83 -11.11 -12.36
N GLU A 151 8.50 -11.27 -12.43
CA GLU A 151 7.79 -11.63 -13.67
C GLU A 151 8.01 -10.59 -14.77
N ILE A 152 7.82 -9.31 -14.46
CA ILE A 152 8.02 -8.21 -15.42
C ILE A 152 9.48 -8.18 -15.93
N LEU A 153 10.45 -8.29 -15.03
CA LEU A 153 11.87 -8.33 -15.40
C LEU A 153 12.22 -9.56 -16.24
N GLY A 154 11.56 -10.70 -15.97
CA GLY A 154 11.69 -11.92 -16.77
C GLY A 154 11.15 -11.74 -18.20
N LEU A 155 10.03 -11.03 -18.38
CA LEU A 155 9.49 -10.69 -19.71
C LEU A 155 10.45 -9.82 -20.52
N LEU A 156 11.31 -9.06 -19.86
CA LEU A 156 12.38 -8.26 -20.47
C LEU A 156 13.67 -9.05 -20.71
N ASN A 157 13.65 -10.38 -20.61
CA ASN A 157 14.82 -11.27 -20.71
C ASN A 157 15.94 -10.97 -19.69
N ALA A 158 15.62 -10.38 -18.55
CA ALA A 158 16.59 -10.19 -17.48
C ALA A 158 16.76 -11.49 -16.68
N ALA A 159 17.99 -11.77 -16.29
CA ALA A 159 18.29 -12.83 -15.33
C ALA A 159 18.04 -12.27 -13.92
N VAL A 160 17.05 -12.83 -13.22
CA VAL A 160 16.70 -12.43 -11.86
C VAL A 160 17.04 -13.56 -10.90
N SER A 161 17.70 -13.23 -9.80
CA SER A 161 17.98 -14.13 -8.70
C SER A 161 17.62 -13.48 -7.37
N GLN A 162 17.14 -14.28 -6.43
CA GLN A 162 16.71 -13.85 -5.11
C GLN A 162 17.25 -14.78 -4.03
N SER A 163 17.56 -14.22 -2.87
CA SER A 163 17.81 -14.96 -1.63
C SER A 163 16.97 -14.38 -0.50
N ASP A 164 17.17 -14.90 0.71
CA ASP A 164 16.45 -14.45 1.91
C ASP A 164 16.68 -12.97 2.26
N SER A 165 17.66 -12.31 1.64
CA SER A 165 18.07 -10.96 2.02
C SER A 165 18.44 -10.04 0.86
N TRP A 166 18.26 -10.46 -0.38
CA TRP A 166 18.55 -9.63 -1.55
C TRP A 166 17.82 -10.09 -2.80
N LEU A 167 17.62 -9.15 -3.71
CA LEU A 167 17.17 -9.35 -5.08
C LEU A 167 18.25 -8.83 -6.02
N GLN A 168 18.65 -9.61 -7.03
CA GLN A 168 19.64 -9.23 -8.03
C GLN A 168 19.08 -9.38 -9.43
N VAL A 169 19.34 -8.39 -10.25
CA VAL A 169 18.93 -8.31 -11.65
C VAL A 169 20.15 -8.10 -12.51
N ARG A 170 20.30 -8.91 -13.55
CA ARG A 170 21.30 -8.73 -14.62
C ARG A 170 20.59 -8.60 -15.95
N GLY A 171 20.89 -7.56 -16.70
CA GLY A 171 20.40 -7.40 -18.05
C GLY A 171 20.90 -8.48 -18.99
N GLY A 172 20.04 -8.89 -19.92
CA GLY A 172 20.40 -9.78 -21.02
C GLY A 172 21.11 -9.04 -22.16
N PRO A 173 21.58 -9.77 -23.18
CA PRO A 173 22.20 -9.15 -24.36
C PRO A 173 21.20 -8.35 -25.18
N ASP A 174 19.93 -8.73 -25.14
CA ASP A 174 18.82 -8.07 -25.83
C ASP A 174 17.62 -8.03 -24.91
N PHE A 175 16.90 -6.91 -24.89
CA PHE A 175 15.60 -6.81 -24.23
C PHE A 175 14.51 -6.48 -25.25
N GLY A 176 13.37 -7.16 -25.13
CA GLY A 176 12.21 -6.96 -25.99
C GLY A 176 11.17 -6.04 -25.32
N GLY A 177 10.24 -5.54 -26.14
CA GLY A 177 9.01 -4.96 -25.63
C GLY A 177 8.04 -6.05 -25.17
N PHE A 178 7.17 -5.72 -24.21
CA PHE A 178 6.08 -6.58 -23.77
C PHE A 178 4.84 -5.72 -23.49
N GLU A 179 3.68 -6.35 -23.48
CA GLU A 179 2.40 -5.75 -23.11
C GLU A 179 1.88 -6.44 -21.86
N VAL A 180 1.43 -5.66 -20.90
CA VAL A 180 0.85 -6.15 -19.63
C VAL A 180 -0.46 -5.41 -19.40
N ASP A 181 -1.52 -6.17 -19.11
CA ASP A 181 -2.83 -5.65 -18.70
C ASP A 181 -2.86 -5.32 -17.19
#